data_540426a6cff1666a1544000a5406c38e
#
_entry.id   540426a6cff1666a1544000a5406c38e
#
_cell.length_a   1.000
_cell.length_b   1.000
_cell.length_c   1.000
_cell.angle_alpha   90.00
_cell.angle_beta   90.00
_cell.angle_gamma   90.00
#
_symmetry.space_group_name_H-M   'P 1'
#
loop_
_entity.id
_entity.type
_entity.pdbx_description
1 polymer ?
#
loop_
_entity_poly.entity_id
_entity_poly.type
_entity_poly.pdbx_seq_one_letter_code
_entity_poly.pdbx_strand_id
1 'polypeptide(L)'
;MISRAAMLVGPGHLPEGDMGTTRSGGSALQPRVFDAPDVPAEQAVLRSLELGTVGVDLAAPPVVLPDFHHKRSMELPSSIAIATEGTIRPTFTSSSVNCGMALIALDCDKPTDAAIEQFYRAVRERYPYPTRGARDLTSDEVLATATDGGRVAVDRWGVEAAELERVEEGGRLDLERWGGGGRLRRELPALTWQLARLRFGTIGPTNHFVELQQVEEILDPEAAELLGVREGQVTLQYHAGGGVLTGEIGHLFQRRIDANRAMRAAMAVQKPLFHLATARSGAQLRERMRLYFAKGCPPVELESDEGQRLMLANAAAMNYGYAFRLATYAALRSLAVQAFGGRPGRLVVDSPHNSIYEEQVGESRAVVHRHNSCRAYPAERMTPGTTFARTGQAVLLPGTHRTSSYLAVAGDQSGDSLHSACHGAGTVIEQFERRGDSALDPYGRHTLRFRYSDAAPTSEAHLDDNGVNAAMSVLTAHRIVRPVARMRPFAVLH
;
A
#
# COMPACT_ATOMS: atom_id res chain seq x y z
N MET A 1 -39.40 -4.70 -3.89
CA MET A 1 -39.71 -6.13 -3.75
C MET A 1 -39.03 -6.87 -4.87
N ILE A 2 -37.95 -7.56 -4.61
CA ILE A 2 -37.53 -8.84 -5.22
C ILE A 2 -36.32 -9.29 -4.36
N SER A 3 -36.62 -10.28 -3.53
CA SER A 3 -35.66 -11.06 -2.72
C SER A 3 -34.76 -11.88 -3.64
N ARG A 4 -33.45 -11.87 -3.44
CA ARG A 4 -32.54 -12.89 -3.96
C ARG A 4 -31.89 -13.64 -2.80
N ALA A 5 -32.36 -14.87 -2.65
CA ALA A 5 -31.82 -15.85 -1.74
C ALA A 5 -30.32 -16.14 -2.04
N ALA A 6 -29.53 -16.18 -0.99
CA ALA A 6 -28.16 -16.66 -1.02
C ALA A 6 -28.14 -18.18 -1.17
N MET A 7 -27.64 -18.69 -2.28
CA MET A 7 -27.28 -20.10 -2.42
C MET A 7 -25.91 -20.34 -1.78
N LEU A 8 -25.90 -21.09 -0.70
CA LEU A 8 -24.72 -21.72 -0.10
C LEU A 8 -24.17 -22.76 -1.06
N VAL A 9 -23.00 -22.52 -1.65
CA VAL A 9 -22.23 -23.53 -2.38
C VAL A 9 -21.31 -24.19 -1.37
N GLY A 10 -21.53 -25.48 -1.12
CA GLY A 10 -20.72 -26.34 -0.27
C GLY A 10 -19.28 -26.52 -0.79
N PRO A 11 -18.35 -27.01 0.05
CA PRO A 11 -16.95 -27.17 -0.31
C PRO A 11 -16.77 -28.31 -1.34
N GLY A 12 -16.33 -27.94 -2.56
CA GLY A 12 -15.97 -28.91 -3.57
C GLY A 12 -14.73 -29.70 -3.16
N HIS A 13 -14.82 -31.02 -3.20
CA HIS A 13 -13.71 -31.96 -3.07
C HIS A 13 -12.61 -31.68 -4.10
N LEU A 14 -11.39 -31.54 -3.63
CA LEU A 14 -10.18 -31.51 -4.46
C LEU A 14 -9.73 -32.96 -4.73
N PRO A 15 -9.35 -33.32 -5.96
CA PRO A 15 -8.79 -34.64 -6.26
C PRO A 15 -7.38 -34.76 -5.66
N GLU A 16 -7.12 -35.88 -4.98
CA GLU A 16 -5.78 -36.28 -4.54
C GLU A 16 -4.92 -36.59 -5.79
N GLY A 17 -3.96 -35.72 -6.04
CA GLY A 17 -2.91 -35.91 -7.05
C GLY A 17 -1.64 -36.40 -6.38
N ASP A 18 -1.13 -37.50 -6.93
CA ASP A 18 0.09 -38.22 -6.61
C ASP A 18 1.28 -37.31 -6.27
N MET A 19 1.75 -37.34 -5.02
CA MET A 19 2.89 -36.59 -4.51
C MET A 19 4.15 -37.45 -4.66
N GLY A 20 4.88 -37.20 -5.74
CA GLY A 20 6.25 -37.67 -5.88
C GLY A 20 7.14 -37.14 -4.75
N THR A 21 7.87 -38.04 -4.13
CA THR A 21 8.81 -37.88 -3.02
C THR A 21 9.72 -36.66 -3.18
N THR A 22 9.54 -35.64 -2.29
CA THR A 22 10.45 -34.51 -2.15
C THR A 22 10.91 -34.34 -0.71
N ARG A 23 12.19 -34.10 -0.60
CA ARG A 23 13.02 -33.55 0.50
C ARG A 23 12.34 -33.25 1.85
N SER A 24 13.02 -33.67 2.92
CA SER A 24 12.73 -33.48 4.33
C SER A 24 11.85 -32.26 4.67
N GLY A 25 10.66 -32.55 5.20
CA GLY A 25 9.70 -31.54 5.62
C GLY A 25 10.23 -30.66 6.75
N GLY A 26 10.53 -29.42 6.47
CA GLY A 26 10.57 -28.36 7.46
C GLY A 26 9.15 -28.21 8.06
N SER A 27 9.04 -28.25 9.37
CA SER A 27 7.79 -27.92 10.07
C SER A 27 7.35 -26.52 9.64
N ALA A 28 6.13 -26.38 9.10
CA ALA A 28 5.59 -25.08 8.76
C ALA A 28 5.65 -24.18 10.02
N LEU A 29 6.32 -23.03 9.89
CA LEU A 29 6.38 -22.06 10.98
C LEU A 29 4.98 -21.52 11.24
N GLN A 30 4.50 -21.65 12.48
CA GLN A 30 3.19 -21.12 12.87
C GLN A 30 3.18 -19.59 12.77
N PRO A 31 2.14 -18.98 12.22
CA PRO A 31 2.04 -17.53 12.14
C PRO A 31 2.11 -16.88 13.54
N ARG A 32 2.82 -15.76 13.64
CA ARG A 32 2.76 -14.86 14.78
C ARG A 32 1.58 -13.92 14.58
N VAL A 33 0.58 -14.05 15.43
CA VAL A 33 -0.68 -13.32 15.33
C VAL A 33 -0.70 -12.20 16.36
N PHE A 34 -0.94 -10.97 15.90
CA PHE A 34 -1.15 -9.79 16.72
C PHE A 34 -2.64 -9.48 16.68
N ASP A 35 -3.36 -9.96 17.68
CA ASP A 35 -4.81 -9.81 17.83
C ASP A 35 -5.21 -9.51 19.29
N ALA A 36 -6.50 -9.32 19.52
CA ALA A 36 -7.10 -9.17 20.83
C ALA A 36 -8.49 -9.82 20.83
N PRO A 37 -9.10 -10.08 22.02
CA PRO A 37 -10.42 -10.69 22.09
C PRO A 37 -11.52 -9.98 21.29
N ASP A 38 -11.42 -8.67 21.16
CA ASP A 38 -12.32 -7.79 20.41
C ASP A 38 -11.89 -7.61 18.93
N VAL A 39 -10.64 -7.96 18.59
CA VAL A 39 -10.07 -7.94 17.23
C VAL A 39 -9.46 -9.31 16.90
N PRO A 40 -10.22 -10.40 16.91
CA PRO A 40 -9.67 -11.74 16.71
C PRO A 40 -9.33 -11.99 15.24
N ALA A 41 -8.22 -12.69 15.00
CA ALA A 41 -7.91 -13.22 13.69
C ALA A 41 -8.82 -14.42 13.35
N GLU A 42 -9.51 -14.34 12.20
CA GLU A 42 -10.41 -15.42 11.78
C GLU A 42 -9.68 -16.73 11.46
N GLN A 43 -10.01 -17.83 12.11
CA GLN A 43 -9.36 -19.14 11.94
C GLN A 43 -9.36 -19.66 10.50
N ALA A 44 -10.44 -19.42 9.74
CA ALA A 44 -10.52 -19.81 8.33
C ALA A 44 -9.52 -19.04 7.46
N VAL A 45 -9.28 -17.77 7.79
CA VAL A 45 -8.33 -16.91 7.09
C VAL A 45 -6.89 -17.28 7.49
N LEU A 46 -6.63 -17.62 8.75
CA LEU A 46 -5.33 -18.13 9.20
C LEU A 46 -4.95 -19.43 8.47
N ARG A 47 -5.86 -20.37 8.33
CA ARG A 47 -5.63 -21.61 7.57
C ARG A 47 -5.26 -21.32 6.11
N SER A 48 -5.86 -20.29 5.49
CA SER A 48 -5.51 -19.93 4.10
C SER A 48 -4.09 -19.36 4.00
N LEU A 49 -3.61 -18.65 5.02
CA LEU A 49 -2.21 -18.19 5.11
C LEU A 49 -1.25 -19.37 5.30
N GLU A 50 -1.55 -20.28 6.23
CA GLU A 50 -0.76 -21.49 6.47
C GLU A 50 -0.63 -22.34 5.20
N LEU A 51 -1.75 -22.62 4.52
CA LEU A 51 -1.74 -23.35 3.25
C LEU A 51 -0.97 -22.63 2.15
N GLY A 52 -1.04 -21.29 2.11
CA GLY A 52 -0.32 -20.47 1.14
C GLY A 52 1.19 -20.43 1.35
N THR A 53 1.67 -20.76 2.54
CA THR A 53 3.11 -20.77 2.89
C THR A 53 3.73 -22.17 2.91
N VAL A 54 2.93 -23.22 2.71
CA VAL A 54 3.45 -24.60 2.63
C VAL A 54 4.51 -24.74 1.53
N GLY A 55 5.64 -25.35 1.90
CA GLY A 55 6.74 -25.61 0.96
C GLY A 55 7.55 -24.38 0.56
N VAL A 56 7.46 -23.31 1.33
CA VAL A 56 8.29 -22.11 1.20
C VAL A 56 9.26 -22.05 2.37
N ASP A 57 10.54 -21.84 2.06
CA ASP A 57 11.55 -21.63 3.08
C ASP A 57 11.39 -20.23 3.68
N LEU A 58 10.93 -20.17 4.92
CA LEU A 58 10.63 -18.94 5.65
C LEU A 58 11.79 -18.59 6.60
N ALA A 59 12.27 -17.37 6.55
CA ALA A 59 13.30 -16.84 7.45
C ALA A 59 12.75 -16.55 8.87
N ALA A 60 11.42 -16.38 9.00
CA ALA A 60 10.74 -16.16 10.26
C ALA A 60 9.26 -16.56 10.16
N PRO A 61 8.55 -16.74 11.28
CA PRO A 61 7.10 -16.95 11.28
C PRO A 61 6.37 -15.86 10.48
N PRO A 62 5.39 -16.22 9.62
CA PRO A 62 4.53 -15.23 8.99
C PRO A 62 3.84 -14.36 10.04
N VAL A 63 3.73 -13.08 9.76
CA VAL A 63 3.11 -12.10 10.66
C VAL A 63 1.69 -11.80 10.21
N VAL A 64 0.76 -11.80 11.17
CA VAL A 64 -0.63 -11.39 11.01
C VAL A 64 -0.87 -10.18 11.90
N LEU A 65 -1.36 -9.09 11.31
CA LEU A 65 -1.61 -7.82 11.97
C LEU A 65 -3.12 -7.55 12.08
N PRO A 66 -3.58 -6.61 12.92
CA PRO A 66 -4.96 -6.14 12.88
C PRO A 66 -5.43 -5.79 11.46
N ASP A 67 -6.75 -5.79 11.24
CA ASP A 67 -7.34 -5.65 9.90
C ASP A 67 -7.10 -6.86 8.97
N PHE A 68 -6.80 -8.02 9.56
CA PHE A 68 -6.57 -9.27 8.86
C PHE A 68 -7.85 -9.79 8.21
N HIS A 69 -7.85 -9.91 6.89
CA HIS A 69 -9.03 -10.37 6.14
C HIS A 69 -8.66 -10.99 4.80
N HIS A 70 -9.56 -11.83 4.28
CA HIS A 70 -9.41 -12.41 2.95
C HIS A 70 -9.91 -11.45 1.87
N LYS A 71 -9.10 -11.22 0.84
CA LYS A 71 -9.50 -10.52 -0.39
C LYS A 71 -9.74 -11.53 -1.51
N ARG A 72 -10.95 -11.55 -2.09
CA ARG A 72 -11.31 -12.48 -3.18
C ARG A 72 -10.39 -12.40 -4.40
N SER A 73 -9.74 -11.25 -4.62
CA SER A 73 -8.82 -11.02 -5.74
C SER A 73 -7.39 -11.50 -5.49
N MET A 74 -7.05 -11.92 -4.27
CA MET A 74 -5.70 -12.24 -3.86
C MET A 74 -5.60 -13.70 -3.41
N GLU A 75 -4.42 -14.29 -3.55
CA GLU A 75 -4.16 -15.67 -3.10
C GLU A 75 -3.96 -15.74 -1.59
N LEU A 76 -3.40 -14.69 -1.00
CA LEU A 76 -3.17 -14.58 0.44
C LEU A 76 -4.02 -13.49 1.07
N PRO A 77 -4.28 -13.60 2.38
CA PRO A 77 -4.96 -12.57 3.15
C PRO A 77 -4.22 -11.23 3.14
N SER A 78 -4.93 -10.18 3.49
CA SER A 78 -4.40 -8.84 3.74
C SER A 78 -3.89 -8.68 5.16
N SER A 79 -3.10 -7.63 5.41
CA SER A 79 -2.53 -7.26 6.71
C SER A 79 -1.55 -8.30 7.23
N ILE A 80 -0.59 -8.67 6.37
CA ILE A 80 0.45 -9.67 6.65
C ILE A 80 1.83 -9.17 6.26
N ALA A 81 2.85 -9.77 6.89
CA ALA A 81 4.23 -9.71 6.43
C ALA A 81 4.84 -11.12 6.45
N ILE A 82 5.59 -11.46 5.39
CA ILE A 82 6.21 -12.78 5.22
C ILE A 82 7.66 -12.58 4.82
N ALA A 83 8.58 -13.19 5.56
CA ALA A 83 10.00 -13.21 5.25
C ALA A 83 10.39 -14.56 4.65
N THR A 84 10.94 -14.58 3.44
CA THR A 84 11.39 -15.79 2.76
C THR A 84 12.92 -15.85 2.72
N GLU A 85 13.50 -17.04 2.83
CA GLU A 85 14.92 -17.26 2.73
C GLU A 85 15.34 -17.49 1.29
N GLY A 86 16.19 -16.61 0.75
CA GLY A 86 16.76 -16.74 -0.60
C GLY A 86 15.80 -16.80 -1.78
N THR A 87 14.51 -16.57 -1.56
CA THR A 87 13.48 -16.66 -2.62
C THR A 87 12.58 -15.44 -2.65
N ILE A 88 12.03 -15.11 -3.83
CA ILE A 88 10.97 -14.13 -4.02
C ILE A 88 9.69 -14.84 -4.47
N ARG A 89 8.56 -14.48 -3.89
CA ARG A 89 7.24 -14.94 -4.31
C ARG A 89 6.29 -13.77 -4.52
N PRO A 90 6.07 -13.33 -5.76
CA PRO A 90 5.26 -12.12 -6.03
C PRO A 90 3.84 -12.18 -5.48
N THR A 91 3.24 -13.37 -5.32
CA THR A 91 1.89 -13.56 -4.77
C THR A 91 1.79 -13.33 -3.26
N PHE A 92 2.92 -13.14 -2.55
CA PHE A 92 2.94 -12.78 -1.14
C PHE A 92 2.70 -11.28 -0.88
N THR A 93 2.62 -10.48 -1.94
CA THR A 93 2.17 -9.10 -1.89
C THR A 93 1.06 -8.84 -2.91
N SER A 94 0.50 -7.64 -2.92
CA SER A 94 -0.50 -7.23 -3.91
C SER A 94 0.13 -6.98 -5.29
N SER A 95 -0.64 -7.23 -6.37
CA SER A 95 -0.28 -6.77 -7.71
C SER A 95 -0.23 -5.24 -7.83
N SER A 96 -0.78 -4.51 -6.86
CA SER A 96 -0.66 -3.06 -6.72
C SER A 96 0.58 -2.71 -5.90
N VAL A 97 1.75 -3.04 -6.44
CA VAL A 97 3.04 -2.70 -5.82
C VAL A 97 3.11 -1.20 -5.57
N ASN A 98 3.65 -0.80 -4.43
CA ASN A 98 3.76 0.59 -4.00
C ASN A 98 2.43 1.37 -3.94
N CYS A 99 1.27 0.69 -3.78
CA CYS A 99 0.08 1.36 -3.27
C CYS A 99 0.39 1.87 -1.87
N GLY A 100 0.08 3.13 -1.59
CA GLY A 100 0.53 3.75 -0.34
C GLY A 100 -0.26 4.99 0.01
N MET A 101 0.05 5.52 1.18
CA MET A 101 -0.58 6.71 1.75
C MET A 101 0.46 7.76 2.09
N ALA A 102 0.02 9.01 2.03
CA ALA A 102 0.81 10.12 2.49
C ALA A 102 -0.03 11.10 3.32
N LEU A 103 0.63 11.79 4.23
CA LEU A 103 0.05 12.82 5.08
C LEU A 103 0.75 14.15 4.82
N ILE A 104 -0.03 15.20 4.58
CA ILE A 104 0.42 16.58 4.40
C ILE A 104 -0.06 17.38 5.61
N ALA A 105 0.84 18.04 6.32
CA ALA A 105 0.51 19.04 7.32
C ALA A 105 0.28 20.37 6.60
N LEU A 106 -0.94 20.88 6.59
CA LEU A 106 -1.30 22.14 5.94
C LEU A 106 -1.02 23.33 6.90
N ASP A 107 -0.63 24.45 6.34
CA ASP A 107 -0.43 25.69 7.07
C ASP A 107 -1.58 26.67 6.80
N CYS A 108 -2.78 26.25 7.20
CA CYS A 108 -4.01 27.04 7.08
C CYS A 108 -4.93 26.78 8.28
N ASP A 109 -5.85 27.68 8.54
CA ASP A 109 -6.97 27.47 9.45
C ASP A 109 -7.96 26.46 8.85
N LYS A 110 -8.87 25.94 9.71
CA LYS A 110 -9.94 25.06 9.23
C LYS A 110 -10.77 25.79 8.17
N PRO A 111 -10.82 25.27 6.93
CA PRO A 111 -11.50 25.95 5.84
C PRO A 111 -13.02 25.93 6.01
N THR A 112 -13.70 26.89 5.37
CA THR A 112 -15.15 26.91 5.28
C THR A 112 -15.64 25.84 4.31
N ASP A 113 -16.92 25.44 4.42
CA ASP A 113 -17.52 24.44 3.52
C ASP A 113 -17.42 24.87 2.03
N ALA A 114 -17.57 26.17 1.75
CA ALA A 114 -17.42 26.69 0.39
C ALA A 114 -15.98 26.52 -0.16
N ALA A 115 -14.97 26.74 0.68
CA ALA A 115 -13.59 26.53 0.31
C ALA A 115 -13.27 25.02 0.13
N ILE A 116 -13.85 24.14 0.96
CA ILE A 116 -13.77 22.70 0.84
C ILE A 116 -14.39 22.23 -0.48
N GLU A 117 -15.57 22.73 -0.84
CA GLU A 117 -16.21 22.43 -2.13
C GLU A 117 -15.36 22.89 -3.32
N GLN A 118 -14.79 24.09 -3.24
CA GLN A 118 -13.86 24.60 -4.25
C GLN A 118 -12.64 23.70 -4.40
N PHE A 119 -12.03 23.28 -3.29
CA PHE A 119 -10.89 22.37 -3.30
C PHE A 119 -11.21 21.04 -3.99
N TYR A 120 -12.28 20.36 -3.59
CA TYR A 120 -12.62 19.06 -4.20
C TYR A 120 -13.12 19.18 -5.64
N ARG A 121 -13.69 20.32 -6.02
CA ARG A 121 -13.97 20.62 -7.43
C ARG A 121 -12.67 20.68 -8.23
N ALA A 122 -11.67 21.41 -7.75
CA ALA A 122 -10.37 21.52 -8.39
C ALA A 122 -9.62 20.16 -8.43
N VAL A 123 -9.73 19.34 -7.37
CA VAL A 123 -9.18 17.97 -7.35
C VAL A 123 -9.85 17.10 -8.43
N ARG A 124 -11.19 17.15 -8.57
CA ARG A 124 -11.93 16.40 -9.61
C ARG A 124 -11.60 16.86 -11.03
N GLU A 125 -11.39 18.15 -11.22
CA GLU A 125 -10.96 18.73 -12.51
C GLU A 125 -9.54 18.30 -12.86
N ARG A 126 -8.61 18.30 -11.89
CA ARG A 126 -7.23 17.87 -12.07
C ARG A 126 -7.12 16.36 -12.30
N TYR A 127 -7.94 15.58 -11.61
CA TYR A 127 -7.93 14.12 -11.61
C TYR A 127 -9.33 13.56 -11.95
N PRO A 128 -9.83 13.77 -13.18
CA PRO A 128 -11.16 13.32 -13.56
C PRO A 128 -11.27 11.79 -13.57
N TYR A 129 -12.44 11.28 -13.20
CA TYR A 129 -12.76 9.86 -13.33
C TYR A 129 -14.07 9.67 -14.12
N PRO A 130 -14.12 8.77 -15.11
CA PRO A 130 -13.01 8.00 -15.68
C PRO A 130 -11.97 8.93 -16.30
N THR A 131 -10.69 8.54 -16.11
CA THR A 131 -9.57 9.36 -16.57
C THR A 131 -9.63 9.52 -18.08
N ARG A 132 -9.70 10.74 -18.56
CA ARG A 132 -9.58 11.08 -19.97
C ARG A 132 -8.10 11.33 -20.25
N GLY A 133 -7.57 10.58 -21.23
CA GLY A 133 -6.15 10.47 -21.43
C GLY A 133 -5.45 11.77 -21.82
N ALA A 134 -4.79 12.39 -20.86
CA ALA A 134 -3.65 13.21 -21.13
C ALA A 134 -2.40 12.31 -21.07
N ARG A 135 -1.46 12.50 -22.00
CA ARG A 135 -0.13 11.93 -21.91
C ARG A 135 0.69 12.87 -21.05
N ASP A 136 0.77 12.60 -19.76
CA ASP A 136 1.47 13.49 -18.83
C ASP A 136 3.01 13.40 -18.95
N LEU A 137 3.51 12.25 -19.41
CA LEU A 137 4.93 11.96 -19.52
C LEU A 137 5.33 11.47 -20.93
N THR A 138 6.57 11.71 -21.31
CA THR A 138 7.24 11.01 -22.41
C THR A 138 7.69 9.61 -21.98
N SER A 139 8.10 8.74 -22.92
CA SER A 139 8.61 7.41 -22.57
C SER A 139 9.91 7.47 -21.76
N ASP A 140 10.76 8.47 -22.05
CA ASP A 140 12.03 8.64 -21.33
C ASP A 140 11.79 9.17 -19.91
N GLU A 141 10.80 10.04 -19.70
CA GLU A 141 10.37 10.48 -18.37
C GLU A 141 9.75 9.34 -17.55
N VAL A 142 8.99 8.44 -18.17
CA VAL A 142 8.50 7.21 -17.49
C VAL A 142 9.68 6.34 -17.06
N LEU A 143 10.69 6.17 -17.95
CA LEU A 143 11.90 5.44 -17.58
C LEU A 143 12.63 6.12 -16.43
N ALA A 144 12.78 7.44 -16.47
CA ALA A 144 13.40 8.22 -15.39
C ALA A 144 12.64 8.03 -14.07
N THR A 145 11.30 8.07 -14.07
CA THR A 145 10.53 7.80 -12.84
C THR A 145 10.74 6.38 -12.31
N ALA A 146 10.91 5.40 -13.20
CA ALA A 146 11.16 4.01 -12.81
C ALA A 146 12.61 3.76 -12.33
N THR A 147 13.57 4.60 -12.71
CA THR A 147 14.99 4.48 -12.31
C THR A 147 15.34 5.39 -11.12
N ASP A 148 14.86 6.62 -11.12
CA ASP A 148 15.27 7.66 -10.19
C ASP A 148 14.21 8.02 -9.16
N GLY A 149 13.00 7.44 -9.29
CA GLY A 149 11.95 7.54 -8.28
C GLY A 149 11.59 8.97 -7.92
N GLY A 150 11.55 9.24 -6.63
CA GLY A 150 11.18 10.54 -6.06
C GLY A 150 12.09 11.69 -6.46
N ARG A 151 13.33 11.43 -6.91
CA ARG A 151 14.23 12.49 -7.41
C ARG A 151 13.64 13.23 -8.61
N VAL A 152 12.92 12.52 -9.48
CA VAL A 152 12.21 13.14 -10.60
C VAL A 152 11.19 14.17 -10.12
N ALA A 153 10.61 13.96 -8.94
CA ALA A 153 9.62 14.89 -8.39
C ALA A 153 10.24 16.20 -7.93
N VAL A 154 11.51 16.19 -7.49
CA VAL A 154 12.26 17.41 -7.16
C VAL A 154 12.44 18.27 -8.40
N ASP A 155 12.92 17.66 -9.48
CA ASP A 155 13.26 18.38 -10.70
C ASP A 155 12.01 18.85 -11.47
N ARG A 156 10.94 18.05 -11.47
CA ARG A 156 9.78 18.26 -12.35
C ARG A 156 8.60 18.95 -11.67
N TRP A 157 8.32 18.63 -10.39
CA TRP A 157 7.12 19.11 -9.69
C TRP A 157 7.44 20.02 -8.51
N GLY A 158 8.70 20.41 -8.32
CA GLY A 158 9.12 21.34 -7.28
C GLY A 158 8.92 20.81 -5.86
N VAL A 159 9.05 19.50 -5.68
CA VAL A 159 9.16 18.88 -4.35
C VAL A 159 10.52 19.25 -3.78
N GLU A 160 10.58 19.68 -2.53
CA GLU A 160 11.84 20.00 -1.90
C GLU A 160 12.67 18.73 -1.65
N ALA A 161 13.96 18.77 -1.96
CA ALA A 161 14.84 17.59 -1.82
C ALA A 161 14.84 17.05 -0.37
N ALA A 162 14.74 17.93 0.62
CA ALA A 162 14.63 17.55 2.03
C ALA A 162 13.36 16.75 2.35
N GLU A 163 12.28 16.90 1.60
CA GLU A 163 11.04 16.14 1.81
C GLU A 163 11.19 14.66 1.41
N LEU A 164 12.19 14.32 0.60
CA LEU A 164 12.47 12.92 0.28
C LEU A 164 12.86 12.09 1.51
N GLU A 165 13.39 12.69 2.57
CA GLU A 165 13.66 12.02 3.84
C GLU A 165 12.37 11.54 4.54
N ARG A 166 11.20 12.10 4.16
CA ARG A 166 9.87 11.70 4.65
C ARG A 166 9.23 10.60 3.80
N VAL A 167 9.89 10.20 2.72
CA VAL A 167 9.47 9.13 1.83
C VAL A 167 10.24 7.86 2.17
N GLU A 168 9.58 6.73 2.22
CA GLU A 168 10.25 5.44 2.45
C GLU A 168 11.35 5.22 1.41
N GLU A 169 12.52 4.70 1.81
CA GLU A 169 13.73 4.57 1.00
C GLU A 169 14.25 5.89 0.38
N GLY A 170 13.93 7.06 0.95
CA GLY A 170 14.22 8.33 0.30
C GLY A 170 13.57 8.47 -1.08
N GLY A 171 12.50 7.71 -1.31
CA GLY A 171 11.76 7.66 -2.59
C GLY A 171 12.49 6.94 -3.72
N ARG A 172 13.57 6.17 -3.46
CA ARG A 172 14.34 5.51 -4.53
C ARG A 172 15.00 4.22 -4.07
N LEU A 173 14.76 3.15 -4.82
CA LEU A 173 15.54 1.92 -4.78
C LEU A 173 16.60 1.95 -5.90
N ASP A 174 17.81 1.48 -5.60
CA ASP A 174 18.87 1.37 -6.60
C ASP A 174 18.65 0.14 -7.50
N LEU A 175 18.52 0.36 -8.81
CA LEU A 175 18.31 -0.68 -9.79
C LEU A 175 19.62 -1.35 -10.25
N GLU A 176 20.78 -0.72 -10.02
CA GLU A 176 22.07 -1.19 -10.55
C GLU A 176 22.42 -2.59 -10.06
N ARG A 177 22.04 -2.90 -8.84
CA ARG A 177 22.18 -4.24 -8.26
C ARG A 177 21.55 -5.35 -9.11
N TRP A 178 20.47 -5.05 -9.84
CA TRP A 178 19.73 -6.03 -10.67
C TRP A 178 19.87 -5.75 -12.17
N GLY A 179 20.86 -4.93 -12.59
CA GLY A 179 21.21 -4.68 -13.97
C GLY A 179 20.71 -3.36 -14.56
N GLY A 180 20.19 -2.48 -13.73
CA GLY A 180 19.94 -1.07 -14.04
C GLY A 180 18.83 -0.79 -15.05
N GLY A 181 18.68 0.50 -15.37
CA GLY A 181 17.66 1.00 -16.30
C GLY A 181 17.78 0.44 -17.73
N GLY A 182 18.99 0.13 -18.17
CA GLY A 182 19.22 -0.49 -19.48
C GLY A 182 18.64 -1.90 -19.60
N ARG A 183 18.77 -2.71 -18.54
CA ARG A 183 18.11 -4.04 -18.45
C ARG A 183 16.60 -3.86 -18.36
N LEU A 184 16.13 -2.96 -17.51
CA LEU A 184 14.70 -2.68 -17.33
C LEU A 184 14.01 -2.35 -18.65
N ARG A 185 14.61 -1.48 -19.48
CA ARG A 185 14.06 -1.09 -20.77
C ARG A 185 13.88 -2.28 -21.72
N ARG A 186 14.77 -3.28 -21.67
CA ARG A 186 14.70 -4.50 -22.49
C ARG A 186 13.72 -5.54 -21.95
N GLU A 187 13.54 -5.58 -20.63
CA GLU A 187 12.76 -6.61 -19.96
C GLU A 187 11.27 -6.27 -19.87
N LEU A 188 10.85 -5.03 -20.10
CA LEU A 188 9.44 -4.64 -20.13
C LEU A 188 8.96 -4.36 -21.56
N PRO A 189 7.72 -4.75 -21.92
CA PRO A 189 7.16 -4.53 -23.24
C PRO A 189 7.04 -3.05 -23.59
N ALA A 190 7.22 -2.70 -24.87
CA ALA A 190 7.00 -1.33 -25.35
C ALA A 190 5.59 -0.80 -25.02
N LEU A 191 4.58 -1.69 -25.03
CA LEU A 191 3.20 -1.35 -24.65
C LEU A 191 3.10 -0.87 -23.21
N THR A 192 3.78 -1.53 -22.26
CA THR A 192 3.81 -1.13 -20.85
C THR A 192 4.33 0.30 -20.69
N TRP A 193 5.41 0.65 -21.39
CA TRP A 193 5.97 2.01 -21.39
C TRP A 193 4.98 3.03 -21.97
N GLN A 194 4.25 2.69 -23.04
CA GLN A 194 3.24 3.58 -23.62
C GLN A 194 2.03 3.76 -22.71
N LEU A 195 1.56 2.71 -22.04
CA LEU A 195 0.46 2.77 -21.09
C LEU A 195 0.83 3.57 -19.84
N ALA A 196 2.07 3.44 -19.35
CA ALA A 196 2.56 4.15 -18.18
C ALA A 196 2.69 5.67 -18.38
N ARG A 197 2.70 6.17 -19.63
CA ARG A 197 2.64 7.62 -19.94
C ARG A 197 1.29 8.24 -19.63
N LEU A 198 0.26 7.42 -19.55
CA LEU A 198 -1.09 7.85 -19.25
C LEU A 198 -1.28 7.90 -17.73
N ARG A 199 -2.12 8.85 -17.29
CA ARG A 199 -2.57 8.89 -15.90
C ARG A 199 -1.45 8.96 -14.86
N PHE A 200 -0.54 9.90 -14.98
CA PHE A 200 0.49 10.09 -13.97
C PHE A 200 0.03 11.04 -12.86
N GLY A 201 0.19 10.63 -11.61
CA GLY A 201 -0.25 11.41 -10.45
C GLY A 201 -1.78 11.51 -10.37
N THR A 202 -2.48 10.39 -10.25
CA THR A 202 -3.95 10.36 -10.10
C THR A 202 -4.35 9.71 -8.78
N ILE A 203 -5.54 10.02 -8.32
CA ILE A 203 -6.14 9.34 -7.16
C ILE A 203 -7.03 8.24 -7.74
N GLY A 204 -7.95 8.06 -8.15
CA GLY A 204 -8.81 6.99 -8.66
C GLY A 204 -9.87 6.60 -7.63
N PRO A 205 -10.88 5.86 -8.09
CA PRO A 205 -11.94 5.37 -7.22
C PRO A 205 -11.51 4.12 -6.46
N THR A 206 -12.40 3.59 -5.70
CA THR A 206 -12.37 2.37 -4.87
C THR A 206 -11.93 2.65 -3.44
N ASN A 207 -10.81 2.14 -2.99
CA ASN A 207 -10.24 2.40 -1.67
C ASN A 207 -9.27 3.59 -1.67
N HIS A 208 -9.11 4.30 -2.79
CA HIS A 208 -8.32 5.52 -2.84
C HIS A 208 -9.17 6.72 -2.42
N PHE A 209 -8.54 7.66 -1.74
CA PHE A 209 -9.22 8.83 -1.21
C PHE A 209 -8.29 10.05 -1.10
N VAL A 210 -8.90 11.21 -0.98
CA VAL A 210 -8.28 12.45 -0.50
C VAL A 210 -9.13 12.95 0.64
N GLU A 211 -8.56 13.03 1.83
CA GLU A 211 -9.29 13.32 3.06
C GLU A 211 -8.67 14.50 3.80
N LEU A 212 -9.49 15.48 4.12
CA LEU A 212 -9.16 16.59 5.00
C LEU A 212 -9.51 16.21 6.44
N GLN A 213 -8.53 16.34 7.31
CA GLN A 213 -8.63 15.99 8.72
C GLN A 213 -8.19 17.16 9.58
N GLN A 214 -8.59 17.16 10.82
CA GLN A 214 -8.06 18.04 11.87
C GLN A 214 -7.40 17.21 12.96
N VAL A 215 -6.21 17.61 13.39
CA VAL A 215 -5.53 17.00 14.54
C VAL A 215 -6.33 17.36 15.79
N GLU A 216 -7.01 16.38 16.38
CA GLU A 216 -7.81 16.56 17.60
C GLU A 216 -6.97 16.44 18.86
N GLU A 217 -5.94 15.61 18.84
CA GLU A 217 -5.18 15.26 20.04
C GLU A 217 -3.74 14.92 19.68
N ILE A 218 -2.80 15.45 20.44
CA ILE A 218 -1.40 15.07 20.42
C ILE A 218 -1.15 14.08 21.56
N LEU A 219 -0.73 12.86 21.22
CA LEU A 219 -0.49 11.74 22.14
C LEU A 219 0.99 11.62 22.52
N ASP A 220 1.88 12.09 21.65
CA ASP A 220 3.31 12.18 21.86
C ASP A 220 3.82 13.54 21.39
N PRO A 221 3.98 14.50 22.29
CA PRO A 221 4.37 15.87 21.95
C PRO A 221 5.76 15.97 21.30
N GLU A 222 6.73 15.17 21.75
CA GLU A 222 8.09 15.21 21.21
C GLU A 222 8.12 14.70 19.75
N ALA A 223 7.50 13.57 19.49
CA ALA A 223 7.42 13.04 18.13
C ALA A 223 6.57 13.96 17.23
N ALA A 224 5.49 14.53 17.72
CA ALA A 224 4.66 15.46 16.98
C ALA A 224 5.43 16.72 16.56
N GLU A 225 6.23 17.31 17.45
CA GLU A 225 7.10 18.46 17.14
C GLU A 225 8.10 18.10 16.03
N LEU A 226 8.80 16.96 16.14
CA LEU A 226 9.76 16.49 15.15
C LEU A 226 9.12 16.19 13.78
N LEU A 227 7.93 15.63 13.79
CA LEU A 227 7.14 15.38 12.58
C LEU A 227 6.50 16.66 12.04
N GLY A 228 6.38 17.68 12.89
CA GLY A 228 5.82 19.00 12.59
C GLY A 228 4.31 18.98 12.49
N VAL A 229 3.69 18.27 13.41
CA VAL A 229 2.24 18.19 13.58
C VAL A 229 1.86 18.83 14.91
N ARG A 230 0.77 19.59 14.94
CA ARG A 230 0.28 20.28 16.14
C ARG A 230 -1.22 20.12 16.30
N GLU A 231 -1.71 20.23 17.50
CA GLU A 231 -3.14 20.22 17.78
C GLU A 231 -3.89 21.34 17.04
N GLY A 232 -5.08 21.06 16.57
CA GLY A 232 -5.91 21.96 15.77
C GLY A 232 -5.48 22.10 14.31
N GLN A 233 -4.31 21.58 13.92
CA GLN A 233 -3.81 21.70 12.56
C GLN A 233 -4.67 20.93 11.57
N VAL A 234 -4.88 21.52 10.38
CA VAL A 234 -5.50 20.82 9.25
C VAL A 234 -4.45 19.94 8.59
N THR A 235 -4.81 18.69 8.35
CA THR A 235 -4.01 17.74 7.58
C THR A 235 -4.76 17.26 6.37
N LEU A 236 -4.04 16.86 5.35
CA LEU A 236 -4.57 16.22 4.17
C LEU A 236 -3.92 14.86 4.02
N GLN A 237 -4.70 13.81 4.21
CA GLN A 237 -4.28 12.44 3.98
C GLN A 237 -4.80 11.98 2.62
N TYR A 238 -3.96 11.33 1.84
CA TYR A 238 -4.42 10.72 0.61
C TYR A 238 -3.86 9.30 0.44
N HIS A 239 -4.68 8.46 -0.14
CA HIS A 239 -4.35 7.11 -0.55
C HIS A 239 -4.36 7.06 -2.07
N ALA A 240 -3.22 6.74 -2.67
CA ALA A 240 -3.08 6.62 -4.11
C ALA A 240 -2.37 5.33 -4.48
N GLY A 241 -2.75 4.74 -5.61
CA GLY A 241 -2.08 3.55 -6.15
C GLY A 241 -0.65 3.86 -6.61
N GLY A 242 0.08 2.81 -6.96
CA GLY A 242 1.42 2.94 -7.54
C GLY A 242 1.41 3.38 -9.02
N GLY A 243 0.25 3.66 -9.62
CA GLY A 243 0.09 4.06 -11.01
C GLY A 243 0.05 2.89 -12.01
N VAL A 244 0.01 3.22 -13.31
CA VAL A 244 -0.21 2.22 -14.37
C VAL A 244 0.96 1.25 -14.48
N LEU A 245 2.22 1.72 -14.38
CA LEU A 245 3.39 0.84 -14.51
C LEU A 245 3.41 -0.25 -13.44
N THR A 246 3.08 0.09 -12.20
CA THR A 246 3.07 -0.88 -11.11
C THR A 246 2.00 -1.96 -11.31
N GLY A 247 0.81 -1.54 -11.77
CA GLY A 247 -0.28 -2.47 -12.10
C GLY A 247 0.08 -3.40 -13.26
N GLU A 248 0.70 -2.89 -14.32
CA GLU A 248 1.16 -3.69 -15.46
C GLU A 248 2.24 -4.70 -15.05
N ILE A 249 3.25 -4.28 -14.28
CA ILE A 249 4.27 -5.18 -13.74
C ILE A 249 3.62 -6.26 -12.87
N GLY A 250 2.73 -5.89 -11.97
CA GLY A 250 1.99 -6.85 -11.15
C GLY A 250 1.24 -7.88 -12.00
N HIS A 251 0.60 -7.46 -13.09
CA HIS A 251 -0.12 -8.37 -13.98
C HIS A 251 0.79 -9.30 -14.79
N LEU A 252 1.96 -8.83 -15.18
CA LEU A 252 2.91 -9.65 -15.95
C LEU A 252 3.48 -10.80 -15.11
N PHE A 253 3.74 -10.56 -13.82
CA PHE A 253 4.39 -11.53 -12.94
C PHE A 253 3.44 -12.25 -11.97
N GLN A 254 2.20 -11.79 -11.79
CA GLN A 254 1.21 -12.43 -10.93
C GLN A 254 -0.01 -12.89 -11.73
N ARG A 255 -0.76 -13.85 -11.20
CA ARG A 255 -2.08 -14.22 -11.70
C ARG A 255 -3.14 -13.47 -10.90
N ARG A 256 -3.86 -12.54 -11.53
CA ARG A 256 -4.98 -11.85 -10.91
C ARG A 256 -6.26 -12.66 -11.06
N ILE A 257 -6.89 -12.99 -9.94
CA ILE A 257 -8.08 -13.87 -9.92
C ILE A 257 -9.33 -13.12 -10.39
N ASP A 258 -9.47 -11.82 -10.08
CA ASP A 258 -10.68 -11.01 -10.26
C ASP A 258 -10.54 -9.84 -11.27
N ALA A 259 -9.73 -9.99 -12.32
CA ALA A 259 -9.75 -9.01 -13.39
C ALA A 259 -11.13 -9.05 -14.12
N ASN A 260 -11.63 -7.87 -14.52
CA ASN A 260 -12.81 -7.80 -15.36
C ASN A 260 -12.59 -8.54 -16.70
N ARG A 261 -13.67 -8.86 -17.42
CA ARG A 261 -13.57 -9.67 -18.67
C ARG A 261 -12.62 -9.07 -19.69
N ALA A 262 -12.62 -7.74 -19.88
CA ALA A 262 -11.76 -7.05 -20.83
C ALA A 262 -10.27 -7.14 -20.43
N MET A 263 -9.97 -6.92 -19.14
CA MET A 263 -8.61 -7.05 -18.60
C MET A 263 -8.11 -8.50 -18.71
N ARG A 264 -8.95 -9.49 -18.39
CA ARG A 264 -8.59 -10.92 -18.55
C ARG A 264 -8.28 -11.26 -19.99
N ALA A 265 -9.07 -10.78 -20.94
CA ALA A 265 -8.82 -10.99 -22.36
C ALA A 265 -7.51 -10.33 -22.83
N ALA A 266 -7.27 -9.09 -22.42
CA ALA A 266 -6.01 -8.38 -22.71
C ALA A 266 -4.80 -9.11 -22.13
N MET A 267 -4.86 -9.51 -20.86
CA MET A 267 -3.78 -10.22 -20.18
C MET A 267 -3.55 -11.65 -20.74
N ALA A 268 -4.61 -12.33 -21.19
CA ALA A 268 -4.49 -13.64 -21.84
C ALA A 268 -3.65 -13.61 -23.13
N VAL A 269 -3.55 -12.45 -23.78
CA VAL A 269 -2.72 -12.23 -24.96
C VAL A 269 -1.38 -11.57 -24.60
N GLN A 270 -1.41 -10.50 -23.83
CA GLN A 270 -0.23 -9.69 -23.52
C GLN A 270 0.81 -10.49 -22.71
N LYS A 271 0.38 -11.21 -21.68
CA LYS A 271 1.29 -11.92 -20.79
C LYS A 271 2.07 -13.04 -21.48
N PRO A 272 1.46 -13.97 -22.25
CA PRO A 272 2.21 -14.97 -23.03
C PRO A 272 3.16 -14.33 -24.04
N LEU A 273 2.71 -13.32 -24.79
CA LEU A 273 3.54 -12.63 -25.76
C LEU A 273 4.75 -11.95 -25.12
N PHE A 274 4.57 -11.33 -23.95
CA PHE A 274 5.65 -10.74 -23.18
C PHE A 274 6.71 -11.75 -22.77
N HIS A 275 6.30 -12.88 -22.17
CA HIS A 275 7.24 -13.92 -21.75
C HIS A 275 7.94 -14.59 -22.92
N LEU A 276 7.23 -14.77 -24.05
CA LEU A 276 7.82 -15.29 -25.29
C LEU A 276 8.85 -14.30 -25.88
N ALA A 277 8.49 -13.02 -26.02
CA ALA A 277 9.33 -12.00 -26.65
C ALA A 277 10.61 -11.69 -25.86
N THR A 278 10.58 -11.87 -24.53
CA THR A 278 11.72 -11.57 -23.64
C THR A 278 12.50 -12.83 -23.22
N ALA A 279 12.06 -14.03 -23.58
CA ALA A 279 12.81 -15.26 -23.32
C ALA A 279 13.99 -15.40 -24.29
N ARG A 280 15.17 -15.76 -23.74
CA ARG A 280 16.42 -15.95 -24.51
C ARG A 280 16.60 -17.39 -25.00
N SER A 281 15.82 -18.34 -24.46
CA SER A 281 15.86 -19.75 -24.82
C SER A 281 14.51 -20.43 -24.57
N GLY A 282 14.31 -21.59 -25.25
CA GLY A 282 13.13 -22.43 -25.02
C GLY A 282 13.07 -23.01 -23.60
N ALA A 283 14.21 -23.21 -22.93
CA ALA A 283 14.25 -23.63 -21.53
C ALA A 283 13.74 -22.53 -20.60
N GLN A 284 14.21 -21.30 -20.79
CA GLN A 284 13.75 -20.13 -20.02
C GLN A 284 12.24 -19.86 -20.24
N LEU A 285 11.76 -20.00 -21.48
CA LEU A 285 10.32 -19.86 -21.74
C LEU A 285 9.49 -20.90 -20.98
N ARG A 286 9.92 -22.17 -20.98
CA ARG A 286 9.23 -23.23 -20.22
C ARG A 286 9.23 -22.96 -18.73
N GLU A 287 10.34 -22.48 -18.17
CA GLU A 287 10.42 -22.06 -16.78
C GLU A 287 9.44 -20.92 -16.48
N ARG A 288 9.41 -19.87 -17.29
CA ARG A 288 8.46 -18.75 -17.15
C ARG A 288 7.01 -19.19 -17.24
N MET A 289 6.69 -20.13 -18.13
CA MET A 289 5.35 -20.70 -18.21
C MET A 289 4.96 -21.43 -16.91
N ARG A 290 5.91 -22.16 -16.32
CA ARG A 290 5.71 -22.83 -15.03
C ARG A 290 5.55 -21.82 -13.87
N LEU A 291 6.35 -20.76 -13.85
CA LEU A 291 6.35 -19.76 -12.77
C LEU A 291 5.12 -18.86 -12.80
N TYR A 292 4.83 -18.23 -13.92
CA TYR A 292 3.90 -17.11 -14.01
C TYR A 292 2.49 -17.47 -14.45
N PHE A 293 2.28 -18.70 -14.95
CA PHE A 293 0.97 -19.18 -15.41
C PHE A 293 0.37 -20.26 -14.50
N ALA A 294 1.17 -20.87 -13.64
CA ALA A 294 0.67 -21.78 -12.62
C ALA A 294 -0.15 -21.03 -11.56
N LYS A 295 -1.08 -21.72 -10.92
CA LYS A 295 -1.77 -21.21 -9.73
C LYS A 295 -0.74 -21.12 -8.59
N GLY A 296 -0.72 -19.96 -7.90
CA GLY A 296 0.11 -19.80 -6.72
C GLY A 296 1.59 -19.57 -6.99
N CYS A 297 1.98 -19.02 -8.13
CA CYS A 297 3.37 -18.69 -8.51
C CYS A 297 4.43 -19.26 -7.53
N PRO A 298 5.12 -20.36 -7.86
CA PRO A 298 6.07 -20.98 -6.94
C PRO A 298 7.18 -20.00 -6.54
N PRO A 299 7.87 -20.21 -5.42
CA PRO A 299 9.04 -19.42 -5.04
C PRO A 299 10.08 -19.41 -6.15
N VAL A 300 10.70 -18.26 -6.38
CA VAL A 300 11.75 -18.07 -7.39
C VAL A 300 13.04 -17.75 -6.65
N GLU A 301 14.10 -18.51 -6.91
CA GLU A 301 15.42 -18.27 -6.31
C GLU A 301 15.89 -16.85 -6.61
N LEU A 302 16.25 -16.11 -5.58
CA LEU A 302 16.62 -14.69 -5.67
C LEU A 302 17.83 -14.47 -6.59
N GLU A 303 18.83 -15.33 -6.50
CA GLU A 303 20.06 -15.23 -7.29
C GLU A 303 19.93 -15.79 -8.72
N SER A 304 18.79 -16.38 -9.07
CA SER A 304 18.51 -16.78 -10.45
C SER A 304 18.27 -15.57 -11.37
N ASP A 305 18.42 -15.74 -12.69
CA ASP A 305 18.13 -14.66 -13.65
C ASP A 305 16.66 -14.18 -13.57
N GLU A 306 15.72 -15.09 -13.29
CA GLU A 306 14.31 -14.74 -13.08
C GLU A 306 14.07 -14.05 -11.72
N GLY A 307 14.77 -14.43 -10.66
CA GLY A 307 14.72 -13.73 -9.36
C GLY A 307 15.24 -12.30 -9.48
N GLN A 308 16.41 -12.12 -10.10
CA GLN A 308 16.98 -10.80 -10.37
C GLN A 308 16.06 -9.94 -11.26
N ARG A 309 15.39 -10.55 -12.24
CA ARG A 309 14.40 -9.90 -13.09
C ARG A 309 13.16 -9.45 -12.29
N LEU A 310 12.67 -10.27 -11.39
CA LEU A 310 11.55 -9.94 -10.51
C LEU A 310 11.90 -8.79 -9.57
N MET A 311 13.11 -8.80 -8.97
CA MET A 311 13.56 -7.72 -8.10
C MET A 311 13.76 -6.42 -8.87
N LEU A 312 14.31 -6.47 -10.09
CA LEU A 312 14.43 -5.30 -10.97
C LEU A 312 13.05 -4.71 -11.28
N ALA A 313 12.08 -5.55 -11.64
CA ALA A 313 10.72 -5.10 -11.94
C ALA A 313 10.01 -4.53 -10.70
N ASN A 314 10.19 -5.16 -9.54
CA ASN A 314 9.69 -4.66 -8.26
C ASN A 314 10.30 -3.29 -7.92
N ALA A 315 11.63 -3.15 -7.98
CA ALA A 315 12.30 -1.88 -7.68
C ALA A 315 11.86 -0.75 -8.62
N ALA A 316 11.72 -1.05 -9.92
CA ALA A 316 11.19 -0.09 -10.89
C ALA A 316 9.74 0.30 -10.61
N ALA A 317 8.88 -0.65 -10.20
CA ALA A 317 7.52 -0.37 -9.77
C ALA A 317 7.48 0.49 -8.51
N MET A 318 8.35 0.20 -7.53
CA MET A 318 8.48 1.01 -6.31
C MET A 318 8.90 2.45 -6.65
N ASN A 319 9.93 2.63 -7.45
CA ASN A 319 10.42 3.96 -7.86
C ASN A 319 9.34 4.77 -8.60
N TYR A 320 8.70 4.15 -9.57
CA TYR A 320 7.60 4.80 -10.31
C TYR A 320 6.45 5.19 -9.36
N GLY A 321 6.11 4.34 -8.39
CA GLY A 321 5.06 4.62 -7.42
C GLY A 321 5.40 5.79 -6.48
N TYR A 322 6.65 5.92 -6.04
CA TYR A 322 7.11 7.09 -5.28
C TYR A 322 6.97 8.39 -6.08
N ALA A 323 7.50 8.41 -7.32
CA ALA A 323 7.35 9.57 -8.19
C ALA A 323 5.87 9.91 -8.45
N PHE A 324 5.02 8.89 -8.63
CA PHE A 324 3.58 9.04 -8.85
C PHE A 324 2.88 9.70 -7.65
N ARG A 325 3.14 9.25 -6.42
CA ARG A 325 2.54 9.86 -5.22
C ARG A 325 3.11 11.25 -4.95
N LEU A 326 4.40 11.48 -5.16
CA LEU A 326 4.99 12.82 -5.01
C LEU A 326 4.47 13.83 -6.04
N ALA A 327 4.16 13.40 -7.28
CA ALA A 327 3.45 14.25 -8.24
C ALA A 327 2.03 14.60 -7.74
N THR A 328 1.35 13.63 -7.13
CA THR A 328 0.04 13.85 -6.51
C THR A 328 0.16 14.79 -5.31
N TYR A 329 1.18 14.61 -4.46
CA TYR A 329 1.51 15.49 -3.34
C TYR A 329 1.67 16.95 -3.80
N ALA A 330 2.53 17.19 -4.78
CA ALA A 330 2.79 18.53 -5.29
C ALA A 330 1.51 19.22 -5.82
N ALA A 331 0.67 18.46 -6.53
CA ALA A 331 -0.59 18.97 -7.04
C ALA A 331 -1.60 19.27 -5.92
N LEU A 332 -1.81 18.36 -4.97
CA LEU A 332 -2.74 18.54 -3.85
C LEU A 332 -2.31 19.71 -2.96
N ARG A 333 -1.00 19.83 -2.68
CA ARG A 333 -0.43 20.96 -1.94
C ARG A 333 -0.75 22.29 -2.62
N SER A 334 -0.56 22.38 -3.93
CA SER A 334 -0.86 23.58 -4.72
C SER A 334 -2.35 23.91 -4.72
N LEU A 335 -3.22 22.91 -4.90
CA LEU A 335 -4.67 23.10 -4.87
C LEU A 335 -5.17 23.54 -3.49
N ALA A 336 -4.57 23.01 -2.42
CA ALA A 336 -4.90 23.44 -1.05
C ALA A 336 -4.57 24.91 -0.82
N VAL A 337 -3.39 25.38 -1.26
CA VAL A 337 -3.04 26.83 -1.18
C VAL A 337 -4.01 27.70 -1.97
N GLN A 338 -4.41 27.28 -3.17
CA GLN A 338 -5.36 28.01 -4.00
C GLN A 338 -6.75 28.10 -3.38
N ALA A 339 -7.21 27.05 -2.71
CA ALA A 339 -8.55 26.99 -2.13
C ALA A 339 -8.63 27.58 -0.71
N PHE A 340 -7.59 27.37 0.11
CA PHE A 340 -7.58 27.69 1.54
C PHE A 340 -6.71 28.87 1.90
N GLY A 341 -5.82 29.31 0.98
CA GLY A 341 -4.78 30.27 1.30
C GLY A 341 -3.65 29.67 2.14
N GLY A 342 -2.90 30.52 2.82
CA GLY A 342 -1.78 30.08 3.66
C GLY A 342 -0.50 29.77 2.88
N ARG A 343 0.43 29.06 3.55
CA ARG A 343 1.68 28.60 2.95
C ARG A 343 1.52 27.17 2.41
N PRO A 344 2.37 26.75 1.47
CA PRO A 344 2.38 25.35 1.06
C PRO A 344 2.60 24.42 2.24
N GLY A 345 1.74 23.45 2.40
CA GLY A 345 1.89 22.39 3.40
C GLY A 345 3.15 21.56 3.15
N ARG A 346 3.57 20.80 4.16
CA ARG A 346 4.74 19.93 4.07
C ARG A 346 4.37 18.46 4.20
N LEU A 347 5.16 17.61 3.57
CA LEU A 347 5.03 16.17 3.71
C LEU A 347 5.40 15.74 5.13
N VAL A 348 4.55 14.98 5.80
CA VAL A 348 4.83 14.35 7.09
C VAL A 348 5.40 12.95 6.87
N VAL A 349 4.76 12.18 6.01
CA VAL A 349 5.19 10.84 5.62
C VAL A 349 4.59 10.44 4.30
N ASP A 350 5.31 9.65 3.50
CA ASP A 350 4.83 8.85 2.37
C ASP A 350 5.30 7.41 2.56
N SER A 351 4.38 6.48 2.71
CA SER A 351 4.66 5.07 2.99
C SER A 351 3.79 4.14 2.15
N PRO A 352 4.41 3.20 1.40
CA PRO A 352 3.69 2.12 0.74
C PRO A 352 3.25 1.05 1.75
N HIS A 353 2.23 0.29 1.38
CA HIS A 353 1.74 -0.85 2.16
C HIS A 353 1.71 -2.16 1.35
N ASN A 354 2.25 -2.15 0.14
CA ASN A 354 2.49 -3.33 -0.68
C ASN A 354 3.92 -3.24 -1.20
N SER A 355 4.82 -4.00 -0.63
CA SER A 355 6.25 -3.90 -0.92
C SER A 355 6.95 -5.24 -0.84
N ILE A 356 8.09 -5.35 -1.52
CA ILE A 356 9.03 -6.45 -1.41
C ILE A 356 10.41 -5.85 -1.26
N TYR A 357 11.08 -6.17 -0.15
CA TYR A 357 12.43 -5.69 0.14
C TYR A 357 13.34 -6.82 0.62
N GLU A 358 14.61 -6.69 0.34
CA GLU A 358 15.62 -7.47 1.05
C GLU A 358 15.96 -6.74 2.34
N GLU A 359 15.70 -7.39 3.48
CA GLU A 359 15.88 -6.83 4.81
C GLU A 359 16.67 -7.77 5.72
N GLN A 360 17.27 -7.22 6.78
CA GLN A 360 17.86 -8.00 7.84
C GLN A 360 16.74 -8.52 8.77
N VAL A 361 16.62 -9.83 8.89
CA VAL A 361 15.67 -10.52 9.77
C VAL A 361 16.49 -11.42 10.71
N GLY A 362 16.60 -11.05 11.99
CA GLY A 362 17.56 -11.65 12.90
C GLY A 362 18.99 -11.48 12.37
N GLU A 363 19.74 -12.56 12.27
CA GLU A 363 21.12 -12.59 11.75
C GLU A 363 21.18 -12.80 10.23
N SER A 364 20.06 -13.12 9.58
CA SER A 364 19.99 -13.48 8.16
C SER A 364 19.42 -12.36 7.30
N ARG A 365 19.80 -12.34 6.03
CA ARG A 365 19.20 -11.50 5.01
C ARG A 365 18.03 -12.26 4.38
N ALA A 366 16.85 -11.65 4.36
CA ALA A 366 15.63 -12.26 3.90
C ALA A 366 14.88 -11.33 2.92
N VAL A 367 13.99 -11.89 2.12
CA VAL A 367 13.06 -11.11 1.29
C VAL A 367 11.74 -10.96 2.06
N VAL A 368 11.46 -9.74 2.50
CA VAL A 368 10.25 -9.41 3.26
C VAL A 368 9.18 -8.91 2.29
N HIS A 369 8.07 -9.64 2.26
CA HIS A 369 6.88 -9.32 1.48
C HIS A 369 5.82 -8.73 2.39
N ARG A 370 5.31 -7.53 2.07
CA ARG A 370 4.22 -6.86 2.79
C ARG A 370 2.98 -6.77 1.92
N HIS A 371 1.85 -7.16 2.47
CA HIS A 371 0.56 -7.07 1.81
C HIS A 371 -0.44 -6.35 2.71
N ASN A 372 -0.84 -5.15 2.32
CA ASN A 372 -1.63 -4.22 3.14
C ASN A 372 -1.04 -4.04 4.55
N SER A 373 0.27 -3.96 4.62
CA SER A 373 1.03 -3.63 5.81
C SER A 373 2.17 -2.70 5.43
N CYS A 374 2.36 -1.64 6.17
CA CYS A 374 3.44 -0.68 5.95
C CYS A 374 4.67 -1.06 6.78
N ARG A 375 5.83 -0.60 6.33
CA ARG A 375 7.07 -0.76 7.09
C ARG A 375 7.07 0.14 8.33
N ALA A 376 7.60 -0.36 9.42
CA ALA A 376 7.71 0.32 10.71
C ALA A 376 9.10 0.08 11.32
N TYR A 377 10.12 0.75 10.77
CA TYR A 377 11.49 0.66 11.29
C TYR A 377 11.65 1.53 12.53
N PRO A 378 12.18 0.98 13.63
CA PRO A 378 12.51 1.76 14.81
C PRO A 378 13.66 2.72 14.52
N ALA A 379 13.86 3.72 15.37
CA ALA A 379 14.77 4.85 15.14
C ALA A 379 16.21 4.42 14.80
N GLU A 380 16.70 3.37 15.45
CA GLU A 380 18.06 2.84 15.25
C GLU A 380 18.29 2.21 13.86
N ARG A 381 17.23 1.87 13.15
CA ARG A 381 17.29 1.35 11.77
C ARG A 381 17.14 2.44 10.70
N MET A 382 16.87 3.67 11.11
CA MET A 382 16.72 4.78 10.20
C MET A 382 18.05 5.46 9.89
N THR A 383 18.10 6.14 8.73
CA THR A 383 19.32 6.86 8.31
C THR A 383 19.68 7.95 9.33
N PRO A 384 20.90 7.93 9.92
CA PRO A 384 21.32 8.94 10.88
C PRO A 384 21.17 10.38 10.34
N GLY A 385 20.73 11.29 11.21
CA GLY A 385 20.52 12.71 10.86
C GLY A 385 19.13 13.02 10.29
N THR A 386 18.34 12.02 9.91
CA THR A 386 16.95 12.23 9.46
C THR A 386 15.98 12.37 10.64
N THR A 387 14.78 12.89 10.38
CA THR A 387 13.72 12.97 11.39
C THR A 387 13.39 11.59 11.95
N PHE A 388 13.28 10.58 11.10
CA PHE A 388 12.89 9.23 11.52
C PHE A 388 13.98 8.51 12.32
N ALA A 389 15.24 8.95 12.25
CA ALA A 389 16.29 8.47 13.15
C ALA A 389 16.10 8.92 14.62
N ARG A 390 15.23 9.91 14.85
CA ARG A 390 14.87 10.38 16.20
C ARG A 390 13.53 9.85 16.69
N THR A 391 12.57 9.64 15.79
CA THR A 391 11.20 9.24 16.15
C THR A 391 10.92 7.75 15.93
N GLY A 392 11.64 7.07 15.03
CA GLY A 392 11.20 5.89 14.31
C GLY A 392 10.44 6.30 13.05
N GLN A 393 10.28 5.37 12.12
CA GLN A 393 9.54 5.57 10.87
C GLN A 393 8.07 5.89 11.19
N ALA A 394 7.53 6.94 10.56
CA ALA A 394 6.13 7.28 10.73
C ALA A 394 5.21 6.26 10.02
N VAL A 395 4.10 5.97 10.67
CA VAL A 395 3.08 4.99 10.26
C VAL A 395 1.72 5.66 10.28
N LEU A 396 0.93 5.46 9.24
CA LEU A 396 -0.46 5.92 9.17
C LEU A 396 -1.40 4.75 9.40
N LEU A 397 -2.31 4.89 10.37
CA LEU A 397 -3.43 3.99 10.58
C LEU A 397 -4.74 4.75 10.31
N PRO A 398 -5.20 4.83 9.05
CA PRO A 398 -6.50 5.43 8.77
C PRO A 398 -7.64 4.58 9.34
N GLY A 399 -8.64 5.28 9.85
CA GLY A 399 -9.95 4.74 10.08
C GLY A 399 -10.78 4.73 8.79
N THR A 400 -12.04 5.10 8.93
CA THR A 400 -12.93 5.39 7.80
C THR A 400 -13.22 6.90 7.76
N HIS A 401 -13.90 7.37 6.72
CA HIS A 401 -14.36 8.77 6.67
C HIS A 401 -15.37 9.12 7.80
N ARG A 402 -15.75 8.16 8.63
CA ARG A 402 -16.64 8.33 9.79
C ARG A 402 -15.96 8.15 11.14
N THR A 403 -14.69 7.79 11.16
CA THR A 403 -13.90 7.54 12.38
C THR A 403 -12.56 8.24 12.31
N SER A 404 -11.89 8.42 13.46
CA SER A 404 -10.55 8.98 13.50
C SER A 404 -9.52 8.11 12.77
N SER A 405 -8.42 8.75 12.39
CA SER A 405 -7.18 8.13 11.93
C SER A 405 -6.05 8.45 12.90
N TYR A 406 -5.00 7.64 12.90
CA TYR A 406 -3.82 7.86 13.72
C TYR A 406 -2.56 8.08 12.88
N LEU A 407 -1.77 9.08 13.28
CA LEU A 407 -0.35 9.14 13.00
C LEU A 407 0.38 8.48 14.17
N ALA A 408 1.23 7.53 13.87
CA ALA A 408 2.08 6.84 14.84
C ALA A 408 3.53 6.80 14.34
N VAL A 409 4.43 6.33 15.18
CA VAL A 409 5.82 6.01 14.82
C VAL A 409 6.12 4.58 15.23
N ALA A 410 7.08 3.96 14.56
CA ALA A 410 7.50 2.61 14.88
C ALA A 410 7.97 2.49 16.33
N GLY A 411 7.52 1.45 17.01
CA GLY A 411 7.91 1.10 18.36
C GLY A 411 9.17 0.23 18.39
N ASP A 412 9.71 0.07 19.57
CA ASP A 412 10.95 -0.66 19.81
C ASP A 412 10.84 -2.20 19.69
N GLN A 413 9.60 -2.75 19.71
CA GLN A 413 9.34 -4.17 19.48
C GLN A 413 8.79 -4.44 18.06
N SER A 414 8.90 -3.49 17.14
CA SER A 414 8.46 -3.69 15.74
C SER A 414 9.18 -4.85 15.04
N GLY A 415 10.37 -5.27 15.53
CA GLY A 415 11.04 -6.47 15.06
C GLY A 415 10.20 -7.74 15.17
N ASP A 416 9.35 -7.83 16.18
CA ASP A 416 8.44 -8.96 16.37
C ASP A 416 7.40 -9.11 15.27
N SER A 417 7.06 -8.01 14.59
CA SER A 417 6.16 -7.97 13.45
C SER A 417 6.87 -7.90 12.10
N LEU A 418 8.15 -8.32 12.00
CA LEU A 418 8.98 -8.09 10.82
C LEU A 418 9.01 -6.61 10.41
N HIS A 419 9.12 -5.73 11.40
CA HIS A 419 9.05 -4.28 11.24
C HIS A 419 7.87 -3.85 10.37
N SER A 420 6.68 -4.34 10.69
CA SER A 420 5.46 -4.09 9.90
C SER A 420 4.31 -3.70 10.82
N ALA A 421 3.47 -2.76 10.35
CA ALA A 421 2.23 -2.37 10.99
C ALA A 421 1.07 -2.45 9.97
N CYS A 422 -0.17 -2.65 10.43
CA CYS A 422 -1.31 -2.62 9.53
C CYS A 422 -1.49 -1.22 8.92
N HIS A 423 -2.01 -1.19 7.69
CA HIS A 423 -2.14 0.06 6.93
C HIS A 423 -3.50 0.74 7.10
N GLY A 424 -4.38 0.21 7.92
CA GLY A 424 -5.73 0.71 8.16
C GLY A 424 -6.48 -0.15 9.16
N ALA A 425 -7.67 0.29 9.54
CA ALA A 425 -8.55 -0.39 10.46
C ALA A 425 -9.96 -0.64 9.87
N GLY A 426 -10.11 -0.54 8.55
CA GLY A 426 -11.43 -0.58 7.90
C GLY A 426 -12.24 -1.83 8.21
N THR A 427 -11.63 -3.01 8.12
CA THR A 427 -12.31 -4.28 8.41
C THR A 427 -12.65 -4.41 9.90
N VAL A 428 -11.78 -3.93 10.79
CA VAL A 428 -12.04 -3.93 12.23
C VAL A 428 -13.25 -3.04 12.54
N ILE A 429 -13.30 -1.82 11.98
CA ILE A 429 -14.43 -0.89 12.14
C ILE A 429 -15.72 -1.52 11.63
N GLU A 430 -15.72 -2.14 10.45
CA GLU A 430 -16.89 -2.85 9.92
C GLU A 430 -17.32 -4.03 10.79
N GLN A 431 -16.39 -4.73 11.44
CA GLN A 431 -16.70 -5.80 12.37
C GLN A 431 -17.40 -5.25 13.63
N PHE A 432 -16.92 -4.12 14.16
CA PHE A 432 -17.55 -3.43 15.29
C PHE A 432 -18.97 -2.98 14.93
N GLU A 433 -19.18 -2.34 13.78
CA GLU A 433 -20.52 -1.96 13.31
C GLU A 433 -21.45 -3.19 13.19
N ARG A 434 -20.98 -4.28 12.59
CA ARG A 434 -21.79 -5.51 12.42
C ARG A 434 -22.16 -6.18 13.74
N ARG A 435 -21.32 -6.10 14.76
CA ARG A 435 -21.60 -6.66 16.10
C ARG A 435 -22.45 -5.72 16.95
N GLY A 436 -22.66 -4.46 16.53
CA GLY A 436 -23.33 -3.44 17.33
C GLY A 436 -22.45 -2.83 18.41
N ASP A 437 -21.13 -2.98 18.31
CA ASP A 437 -20.13 -2.44 19.23
C ASP A 437 -19.71 -1.00 18.87
N SER A 438 -20.24 -0.45 17.78
CA SER A 438 -20.08 0.94 17.37
C SER A 438 -21.38 1.71 17.56
N ALA A 439 -21.26 2.95 18.06
CA ALA A 439 -22.36 3.89 18.19
C ALA A 439 -22.11 5.15 17.35
N LEU A 440 -23.14 5.96 17.16
CA LEU A 440 -22.97 7.29 16.60
C LEU A 440 -22.14 8.17 17.55
N ASP A 441 -21.31 9.00 16.95
CA ASP A 441 -20.49 9.95 17.70
C ASP A 441 -21.39 10.89 18.58
N PRO A 442 -21.13 10.95 19.91
CA PRO A 442 -21.99 11.70 20.82
C PRO A 442 -21.96 13.21 20.60
N TYR A 443 -20.96 13.72 19.87
CA TYR A 443 -20.82 15.14 19.56
C TYR A 443 -21.51 15.55 18.26
N GLY A 444 -22.16 14.61 17.57
CA GLY A 444 -22.89 14.89 16.34
C GLY A 444 -21.99 15.34 15.18
N ARG A 445 -20.70 14.98 15.20
CA ARG A 445 -19.77 15.33 14.14
C ARG A 445 -20.13 14.58 12.85
N HIS A 446 -19.72 15.16 11.73
CA HIS A 446 -19.96 14.57 10.41
C HIS A 446 -18.85 14.92 9.43
N THR A 447 -18.73 14.14 8.36
CA THR A 447 -17.82 14.33 7.24
C THR A 447 -18.61 14.69 5.99
N LEU A 448 -18.17 15.72 5.25
CA LEU A 448 -18.65 16.01 3.91
C LEU A 448 -18.02 15.02 2.93
N ARG A 449 -18.84 14.15 2.37
CA ARG A 449 -18.38 13.13 1.43
C ARG A 449 -18.68 13.55 0.00
N PHE A 450 -17.61 13.71 -0.77
CA PHE A 450 -17.62 13.98 -2.21
C PHE A 450 -17.40 12.69 -2.98
N ARG A 451 -18.09 12.53 -4.10
CA ARG A 451 -17.87 11.45 -5.06
C ARG A 451 -17.65 12.03 -6.45
N TYR A 452 -16.96 11.28 -7.32
CA TYR A 452 -16.71 11.71 -8.69
C TYR A 452 -18.00 11.89 -9.51
N SER A 453 -19.03 11.11 -9.20
CA SER A 453 -20.33 11.11 -9.90
C SER A 453 -21.32 12.15 -9.39
N ASP A 454 -21.13 12.68 -8.17
CA ASP A 454 -22.17 13.43 -7.47
C ASP A 454 -22.02 14.93 -7.70
N ALA A 455 -23.15 15.61 -7.90
CA ALA A 455 -23.18 17.06 -8.10
C ALA A 455 -22.88 17.82 -6.79
N ALA A 456 -23.29 17.27 -5.63
CA ALA A 456 -23.11 17.87 -4.31
C ALA A 456 -22.60 16.80 -3.32
N PRO A 457 -21.88 17.20 -2.25
CA PRO A 457 -21.47 16.29 -1.21
C PRO A 457 -22.66 15.77 -0.40
N THR A 458 -22.48 14.61 0.23
CA THR A 458 -23.37 14.08 1.25
C THR A 458 -22.74 14.31 2.63
N SER A 459 -23.56 14.60 3.64
CA SER A 459 -23.11 14.69 5.04
C SER A 459 -23.32 13.33 5.69
N GLU A 460 -22.23 12.71 6.18
CA GLU A 460 -22.27 11.39 6.83
C GLU A 460 -21.87 11.54 8.30
N ALA A 461 -22.76 11.10 9.21
CA ALA A 461 -22.52 11.17 10.64
C ALA A 461 -21.36 10.26 11.05
N HIS A 462 -20.53 10.73 11.98
CA HIS A 462 -19.44 9.94 12.53
C HIS A 462 -19.94 8.81 13.41
N LEU A 463 -19.11 7.81 13.51
CA LEU A 463 -19.15 6.78 14.54
C LEU A 463 -18.23 7.17 15.71
N ASP A 464 -18.36 6.45 16.80
CA ASP A 464 -17.31 6.42 17.82
C ASP A 464 -16.03 5.81 17.23
N ASP A 465 -14.94 5.93 17.98
CA ASP A 465 -13.63 5.44 17.53
C ASP A 465 -13.32 4.01 18.05
N ASN A 466 -14.31 3.26 18.58
CA ASN A 466 -14.07 1.97 19.21
C ASN A 466 -13.29 1.00 18.31
N GLY A 467 -13.69 0.86 17.05
CA GLY A 467 -13.03 -0.06 16.12
C GLY A 467 -11.60 0.35 15.76
N VAL A 468 -11.34 1.65 15.49
CA VAL A 468 -9.97 2.09 15.18
C VAL A 468 -9.09 2.08 16.43
N ASN A 469 -9.65 2.40 17.60
CA ASN A 469 -8.95 2.33 18.89
C ASN A 469 -8.56 0.89 19.23
N ALA A 470 -9.43 -0.07 18.97
CA ALA A 470 -9.14 -1.49 19.18
C ALA A 470 -7.95 -1.95 18.31
N ALA A 471 -7.93 -1.60 17.02
CA ALA A 471 -6.80 -1.91 16.15
C ALA A 471 -5.50 -1.24 16.62
N MET A 472 -5.55 0.06 17.02
CA MET A 472 -4.39 0.79 17.54
C MET A 472 -3.91 0.18 18.86
N SER A 473 -4.82 -0.22 19.75
CA SER A 473 -4.50 -0.83 21.04
C SER A 473 -3.71 -2.13 20.90
N VAL A 474 -4.05 -2.97 19.91
CA VAL A 474 -3.27 -4.18 19.60
C VAL A 474 -1.83 -3.80 19.24
N LEU A 475 -1.64 -2.87 18.32
CA LEU A 475 -0.30 -2.45 17.89
C LEU A 475 0.52 -1.84 19.03
N THR A 476 -0.13 -1.05 19.88
CA THR A 476 0.51 -0.38 21.02
C THR A 476 0.83 -1.35 22.16
N ALA A 477 -0.08 -2.28 22.49
CA ALA A 477 0.14 -3.28 23.51
C ALA A 477 1.36 -4.17 23.21
N HIS A 478 1.58 -4.46 21.93
CA HIS A 478 2.75 -5.19 21.45
C HIS A 478 3.97 -4.30 21.13
N ARG A 479 3.89 -2.99 21.41
CA ARG A 479 4.95 -2.02 21.17
C ARG A 479 5.47 -2.01 19.72
N ILE A 480 4.60 -2.38 18.77
CA ILE A 480 4.88 -2.32 17.32
C ILE A 480 4.91 -0.88 16.87
N VAL A 481 3.97 -0.06 17.38
CA VAL A 481 3.92 1.37 17.14
C VAL A 481 3.66 2.15 18.43
N ARG A 482 3.97 3.44 18.40
CA ARG A 482 3.65 4.43 19.42
C ARG A 482 2.82 5.54 18.77
N PRO A 483 1.57 5.77 19.21
CA PRO A 483 0.69 6.78 18.62
C PRO A 483 1.23 8.19 18.90
N VAL A 484 1.15 9.07 17.90
CA VAL A 484 1.65 10.45 17.96
C VAL A 484 0.51 11.46 17.96
N ALA A 485 -0.45 11.26 17.06
CA ALA A 485 -1.60 12.16 16.94
C ALA A 485 -2.84 11.41 16.49
N ARG A 486 -4.01 11.85 16.98
CA ARG A 486 -5.32 11.45 16.50
C ARG A 486 -5.89 12.55 15.61
N MET A 487 -6.34 12.18 14.42
CA MET A 487 -6.85 13.08 13.40
C MET A 487 -8.28 12.71 13.04
N ARG A 488 -9.17 13.70 13.05
CA ARG A 488 -10.58 13.52 12.73
C ARG A 488 -10.88 14.02 11.33
N PRO A 489 -11.48 13.19 10.45
CA PRO A 489 -11.92 13.64 9.14
C PRO A 489 -13.07 14.64 9.24
N PHE A 490 -13.14 15.57 8.30
CA PHE A 490 -14.28 16.47 8.14
C PHE A 490 -14.72 16.62 6.68
N ALA A 491 -13.88 16.20 5.73
CA ALA A 491 -14.26 16.13 4.32
C ALA A 491 -13.43 15.08 3.58
N VAL A 492 -14.02 14.37 2.63
CA VAL A 492 -13.35 13.31 1.85
C VAL A 492 -13.86 13.25 0.42
N LEU A 493 -12.97 13.05 -0.55
CA LEU A 493 -13.27 12.61 -1.92
C LEU A 493 -12.85 11.15 -2.07
N HIS A 494 -13.80 10.31 -2.56
CA HIS A 494 -13.57 8.87 -2.64
C HIS A 494 -14.43 8.22 -3.72
#